data_6389c9469c3610994f8b4d2d29bcc167
#
_entry.id   6389c9469c3610994f8b4d2d29bcc167
#
_cell.length_a   1.000
_cell.length_b   1.000
_cell.length_c   1.000
_cell.angle_alpha   90.00
_cell.angle_beta   90.00
_cell.angle_gamma   90.00
#
_symmetry.space_group_name_H-M   'P 1'
#
loop_
_entity.id
_entity.type
_entity.pdbx_description
1 polymer ?
#
loop_
_entity_poly.entity_id
_entity_poly.type
_entity_poly.pdbx_seq_one_letter_code
_entity_poly.pdbx_strand_id
1 'polypeptide(L)'
;MSSAVVSPVARLGPGVASRPGRRVSRAAKRHRLRASASVVVRQVAGEGDELVRKLKTCASVTAASFGPGRSDAVSVLDGLVRKIKYSGEAFVLLEAVEEDEEGGGDGACLGCADVTALPAFGPRASKEALVARVPMALGLTEQSNFAYLSGMCVDPGHRRRGVGVKLLEACESYARRMTPTPAVIALHVDGDNEAAIALYEGCGYVRVVEREVDDAFGRMSRAFGSLVGGGAKKILMHKWIKA
;
A
#
# COMPACT_ATOMS: atom_id res chain seq x y z
N MET A 1 54.49 -62.58 7.62
CA MET A 1 53.94 -63.92 7.34
C MET A 1 52.69 -63.71 6.54
N SER A 2 52.83 -63.84 5.29
CA SER A 2 52.31 -64.92 4.41
C SER A 2 50.88 -64.64 3.96
N SER A 3 50.73 -64.19 2.76
CA SER A 3 50.34 -64.92 1.51
C SER A 3 48.84 -65.19 1.49
N ALA A 4 48.07 -65.07 0.45
CA ALA A 4 48.22 -65.11 -1.03
C ALA A 4 46.92 -64.55 -1.64
N VAL A 5 46.90 -63.75 -2.65
CA VAL A 5 46.75 -64.03 -4.08
C VAL A 5 45.76 -65.17 -4.41
N VAL A 6 44.64 -64.80 -5.07
CA VAL A 6 44.16 -65.52 -6.28
C VAL A 6 43.03 -64.67 -6.92
N SER A 7 43.24 -64.14 -8.12
CA SER A 7 42.23 -64.00 -9.21
C SER A 7 42.22 -65.33 -9.97
N PRO A 8 41.23 -65.65 -10.82
CA PRO A 8 40.59 -64.87 -11.86
C PRO A 8 39.13 -65.33 -12.21
N VAL A 9 38.62 -64.76 -13.24
CA VAL A 9 37.84 -65.34 -14.38
C VAL A 9 36.61 -64.53 -14.75
N ALA A 10 36.73 -63.91 -15.89
CA ALA A 10 35.67 -63.29 -16.66
C ALA A 10 34.61 -64.28 -17.14
N ARG A 11 33.36 -63.88 -17.15
CA ARG A 11 32.36 -64.42 -18.09
C ARG A 11 31.53 -63.31 -18.72
N LEU A 12 31.65 -63.25 -20.02
CA LEU A 12 30.82 -62.55 -20.97
C LEU A 12 29.44 -63.18 -21.07
N GLY A 13 28.39 -62.38 -21.26
CA GLY A 13 27.13 -62.85 -21.78
C GLY A 13 25.99 -61.85 -21.60
N PRO A 14 24.94 -61.89 -22.39
CA PRO A 14 24.74 -60.97 -23.50
C PRO A 14 23.48 -60.11 -23.34
N GLY A 15 23.33 -59.12 -24.21
CA GLY A 15 22.02 -58.61 -24.57
C GLY A 15 21.58 -57.35 -23.83
N VAL A 16 22.07 -56.21 -24.27
CA VAL A 16 21.49 -54.90 -23.94
C VAL A 16 20.34 -54.66 -24.90
N ALA A 17 19.10 -54.81 -24.38
CA ALA A 17 17.93 -54.30 -25.05
C ALA A 17 17.87 -52.79 -24.89
N SER A 18 18.05 -52.06 -25.99
CA SER A 18 17.87 -50.62 -26.11
C SER A 18 16.44 -50.24 -25.77
N ARG A 19 16.26 -49.52 -24.69
CA ARG A 19 14.98 -48.84 -24.36
C ARG A 19 14.80 -47.63 -25.27
N PRO A 20 13.61 -47.45 -25.89
CA PRO A 20 13.33 -46.30 -26.75
C PRO A 20 13.38 -45.03 -25.91
N GLY A 21 14.14 -44.08 -26.37
CA GLY A 21 14.25 -42.74 -25.77
C GLY A 21 12.87 -42.10 -25.65
N ARG A 22 12.49 -41.78 -24.43
CA ARG A 22 11.32 -40.95 -24.12
C ARG A 22 11.56 -39.58 -24.75
N ARG A 23 10.95 -39.34 -25.91
CA ARG A 23 10.84 -37.99 -26.50
C ARG A 23 10.13 -37.11 -25.50
N VAL A 24 10.90 -36.39 -24.70
CA VAL A 24 10.37 -35.27 -23.89
C VAL A 24 9.86 -34.23 -24.88
N SER A 25 8.54 -34.10 -24.96
CA SER A 25 7.89 -33.20 -25.89
C SER A 25 8.40 -31.77 -25.60
N ARG A 26 8.91 -31.12 -26.63
CA ARG A 26 9.30 -29.69 -26.62
C ARG A 26 8.12 -28.73 -26.35
N ALA A 27 6.95 -29.24 -26.03
CA ALA A 27 5.76 -28.46 -25.69
C ALA A 27 5.76 -27.87 -24.28
N ALA A 28 6.58 -28.38 -23.35
CA ALA A 28 6.63 -27.92 -21.96
C ALA A 28 7.54 -26.70 -21.72
N LYS A 29 8.18 -26.15 -22.75
CA LYS A 29 9.11 -25.01 -22.62
C LYS A 29 8.60 -23.72 -23.25
N ARG A 30 7.29 -23.60 -23.41
CA ARG A 30 6.60 -22.36 -23.79
C ARG A 30 5.74 -21.84 -22.62
N HIS A 31 6.18 -21.98 -21.39
CA HIS A 31 5.89 -20.96 -20.40
C HIS A 31 6.75 -19.76 -20.81
N ARG A 32 6.23 -19.01 -21.77
CA ARG A 32 6.74 -17.69 -22.09
C ARG A 32 7.01 -16.98 -20.76
N LEU A 33 8.21 -16.49 -20.62
CA LEU A 33 8.47 -15.26 -19.91
C LEU A 33 7.32 -14.30 -20.30
N ARG A 34 6.26 -14.21 -19.51
CA ARG A 34 5.37 -13.06 -19.60
C ARG A 34 6.29 -11.90 -19.34
N ALA A 35 6.47 -11.07 -20.34
CA ALA A 35 7.07 -9.78 -20.17
C ALA A 35 6.45 -9.20 -18.87
N SER A 36 7.29 -8.72 -18.01
CA SER A 36 6.90 -8.27 -16.68
C SER A 36 6.03 -7.04 -16.89
N ALA A 37 4.71 -7.23 -16.80
CA ALA A 37 3.77 -6.13 -16.85
C ALA A 37 4.21 -5.06 -15.86
N SER A 38 4.40 -3.84 -16.33
CA SER A 38 4.89 -2.76 -15.48
C SER A 38 3.75 -2.23 -14.62
N VAL A 39 4.02 -2.05 -13.33
CA VAL A 39 3.06 -1.39 -12.44
C VAL A 39 3.23 0.12 -12.59
N VAL A 40 2.17 0.80 -12.98
CA VAL A 40 2.11 2.26 -13.09
C VAL A 40 1.14 2.81 -12.06
N VAL A 41 1.47 3.97 -11.49
CA VAL A 41 0.58 4.69 -10.58
C VAL A 41 0.10 5.96 -11.27
N ARG A 42 -1.21 6.13 -11.32
CA ARG A 42 -1.86 7.27 -11.95
C ARG A 42 -2.94 7.87 -11.06
N GLN A 43 -3.27 9.13 -11.31
CA GLN A 43 -4.40 9.78 -10.64
C GLN A 43 -5.70 9.19 -11.18
N VAL A 44 -6.62 8.90 -10.28
CA VAL A 44 -8.00 8.56 -10.64
C VAL A 44 -8.70 9.84 -11.11
N ALA A 45 -8.86 9.95 -12.41
CA ALA A 45 -9.48 11.09 -13.08
C ALA A 45 -10.47 10.59 -14.14
N GLY A 46 -11.34 11.48 -14.59
CA GLY A 46 -12.40 11.22 -15.57
C GLY A 46 -13.66 11.96 -15.21
N GLU A 47 -14.69 11.79 -16.01
CA GLU A 47 -15.99 12.41 -15.80
C GLU A 47 -17.11 11.36 -15.92
N GLY A 48 -18.28 11.68 -15.37
CA GLY A 48 -19.48 10.86 -15.51
C GLY A 48 -19.28 9.40 -15.06
N ASP A 49 -19.74 8.48 -15.90
CA ASP A 49 -19.74 7.04 -15.59
C ASP A 49 -18.33 6.44 -15.48
N GLU A 50 -17.36 6.98 -16.22
CA GLU A 50 -15.96 6.51 -16.14
C GLU A 50 -15.37 6.76 -14.77
N LEU A 51 -15.51 7.98 -14.23
CA LEU A 51 -15.04 8.30 -12.89
C LEU A 51 -15.74 7.43 -11.85
N VAL A 52 -17.06 7.27 -11.95
CA VAL A 52 -17.84 6.43 -11.04
C VAL A 52 -17.35 4.98 -11.07
N ARG A 53 -17.05 4.43 -12.24
CA ARG A 53 -16.50 3.07 -12.37
C ARG A 53 -15.14 2.94 -11.68
N LYS A 54 -14.22 3.87 -11.92
CA LYS A 54 -12.91 3.88 -11.26
C LYS A 54 -13.01 3.99 -9.75
N LEU A 55 -13.88 4.87 -9.23
CA LEU A 55 -14.12 5.02 -7.79
C LEU A 55 -14.68 3.74 -7.17
N LYS A 56 -15.62 3.06 -7.84
CA LYS A 56 -16.15 1.76 -7.39
C LYS A 56 -15.06 0.70 -7.34
N THR A 57 -14.18 0.67 -8.34
CA THR A 57 -13.03 -0.26 -8.37
C THR A 57 -12.08 -0.01 -7.20
N CYS A 58 -11.67 1.23 -6.97
CA CYS A 58 -10.83 1.59 -5.81
C CYS A 58 -11.50 1.24 -4.48
N ALA A 59 -12.80 1.52 -4.35
CA ALA A 59 -13.56 1.19 -3.15
C ALA A 59 -13.60 -0.32 -2.89
N SER A 60 -13.80 -1.13 -3.94
CA SER A 60 -13.83 -2.59 -3.84
C SER A 60 -12.47 -3.16 -3.43
N VAL A 61 -11.38 -2.68 -4.05
CA VAL A 61 -9.99 -3.08 -3.70
C VAL A 61 -9.66 -2.69 -2.26
N THR A 62 -10.09 -1.49 -1.84
CA THR A 62 -9.90 -1.02 -0.45
C THR A 62 -10.63 -1.93 0.53
N ALA A 63 -11.91 -2.18 0.32
CA ALA A 63 -12.70 -3.05 1.19
C ALA A 63 -12.12 -4.47 1.30
N ALA A 64 -11.74 -5.07 0.16
CA ALA A 64 -11.09 -6.38 0.12
C ALA A 64 -9.76 -6.41 0.86
N SER A 65 -8.98 -5.32 0.78
CA SER A 65 -7.64 -5.23 1.38
C SER A 65 -7.65 -5.11 2.90
N PHE A 66 -8.66 -4.43 3.46
CA PHE A 66 -8.82 -4.26 4.92
C PHE A 66 -9.55 -5.42 5.58
N GLY A 67 -10.18 -6.29 4.80
CA GLY A 67 -10.85 -7.49 5.28
C GLY A 67 -12.27 -7.26 5.83
N PRO A 68 -13.01 -8.34 6.08
CA PRO A 68 -14.40 -8.28 6.50
C PRO A 68 -14.55 -7.57 7.85
N GLY A 69 -15.57 -6.73 7.95
CA GLY A 69 -15.96 -6.01 9.20
C GLY A 69 -15.17 -4.72 9.47
N ARG A 70 -14.14 -4.38 8.69
CA ARG A 70 -13.43 -3.09 8.86
C ARG A 70 -13.94 -1.99 7.95
N SER A 71 -14.30 -2.30 6.72
CA SER A 71 -14.98 -1.38 5.81
C SER A 71 -15.67 -2.16 4.69
N ASP A 72 -16.82 -1.69 4.27
CA ASP A 72 -17.51 -2.17 3.08
C ASP A 72 -17.29 -1.21 1.92
N ALA A 73 -17.44 -1.71 0.69
CA ALA A 73 -17.16 -0.93 -0.51
C ALA A 73 -18.09 0.29 -0.68
N VAL A 74 -19.30 0.24 -0.15
CA VAL A 74 -20.24 1.36 -0.24
C VAL A 74 -19.81 2.50 0.67
N SER A 75 -19.46 2.20 1.92
CA SER A 75 -18.93 3.19 2.87
C SER A 75 -17.62 3.82 2.38
N VAL A 76 -16.72 3.02 1.79
CA VAL A 76 -15.49 3.55 1.19
C VAL A 76 -15.82 4.47 0.03
N LEU A 77 -16.70 4.07 -0.88
CA LEU A 77 -17.12 4.88 -2.02
C LEU A 77 -17.73 6.21 -1.57
N ASP A 78 -18.64 6.19 -0.60
CA ASP A 78 -19.22 7.40 -0.05
C ASP A 78 -18.16 8.33 0.57
N GLY A 79 -17.17 7.77 1.27
CA GLY A 79 -16.03 8.51 1.79
C GLY A 79 -15.20 9.18 0.69
N LEU A 80 -14.90 8.47 -0.40
CA LEU A 80 -14.17 9.02 -1.55
C LEU A 80 -14.94 10.14 -2.23
N VAL A 81 -16.24 9.96 -2.47
CA VAL A 81 -17.11 10.98 -3.08
C VAL A 81 -17.16 12.23 -2.21
N ARG A 82 -17.26 12.09 -0.89
CA ARG A 82 -17.20 13.23 0.04
C ARG A 82 -15.87 13.95 -0.03
N LYS A 83 -14.73 13.24 -0.04
CA LYS A 83 -13.40 13.85 -0.17
C LYS A 83 -13.29 14.65 -1.46
N ILE A 84 -13.68 14.08 -2.60
CA ILE A 84 -13.70 14.80 -3.89
C ILE A 84 -14.57 16.05 -3.79
N LYS A 85 -15.78 15.94 -3.26
CA LYS A 85 -16.72 17.06 -3.18
C LYS A 85 -16.25 18.20 -2.28
N TYR A 86 -15.64 17.87 -1.13
CA TYR A 86 -15.35 18.88 -0.10
C TYR A 86 -13.89 19.34 -0.08
N SER A 87 -12.97 18.58 -0.64
CA SER A 87 -11.54 18.93 -0.66
C SER A 87 -11.08 19.47 -2.03
N GLY A 88 -11.82 19.20 -3.11
CA GLY A 88 -11.47 19.70 -4.45
C GLY A 88 -10.02 19.40 -4.84
N GLU A 89 -9.28 20.41 -5.28
CA GLU A 89 -7.87 20.30 -5.69
C GLU A 89 -6.90 19.91 -4.55
N ALA A 90 -7.32 20.04 -3.31
CA ALA A 90 -6.52 19.62 -2.16
C ALA A 90 -6.55 18.09 -1.95
N PHE A 91 -7.34 17.36 -2.73
CA PHE A 91 -7.48 15.91 -2.66
C PHE A 91 -7.02 15.24 -3.95
N VAL A 92 -6.27 14.16 -3.83
CA VAL A 92 -5.92 13.28 -4.94
C VAL A 92 -6.11 11.83 -4.55
N LEU A 93 -6.79 11.07 -5.41
CA LEU A 93 -6.86 9.62 -5.33
C LEU A 93 -5.96 9.02 -6.40
N LEU A 94 -5.12 8.08 -6.01
CA LEU A 94 -4.19 7.37 -6.88
C LEU A 94 -4.56 5.90 -6.96
N GLU A 95 -4.42 5.32 -8.14
CA GLU A 95 -4.52 3.88 -8.38
C GLU A 95 -3.22 3.34 -8.96
N ALA A 96 -2.81 2.16 -8.51
CA ALA A 96 -1.77 1.38 -9.15
C ALA A 96 -2.42 0.38 -10.10
N VAL A 97 -1.99 0.36 -11.35
CA VAL A 97 -2.51 -0.55 -12.38
C VAL A 97 -1.39 -1.33 -13.04
N GLU A 98 -1.71 -2.50 -13.56
CA GLU A 98 -0.81 -3.27 -14.42
C GLU A 98 -0.96 -2.73 -15.86
N GLU A 99 0.12 -2.21 -16.44
CA GLU A 99 0.14 -1.83 -17.86
C GLU A 99 0.66 -2.99 -18.71
N ASP A 100 -0.10 -3.31 -19.76
CA ASP A 100 0.35 -4.19 -20.83
C ASP A 100 1.33 -3.43 -21.77
N GLU A 101 2.19 -4.15 -22.49
CA GLU A 101 3.20 -3.57 -23.40
C GLU A 101 2.62 -2.64 -24.48
N GLU A 102 1.32 -2.70 -24.72
CA GLU A 102 0.61 -1.86 -25.70
C GLU A 102 0.10 -0.52 -25.12
N GLY A 103 0.30 -0.26 -23.81
CA GLY A 103 0.07 1.05 -23.16
C GLY A 103 -1.36 1.56 -23.17
N GLY A 104 -2.36 0.75 -23.50
CA GLY A 104 -3.71 1.20 -23.81
C GLY A 104 -4.86 0.60 -23.00
N GLY A 105 -4.60 -0.24 -22.03
CA GLY A 105 -5.65 -0.94 -21.28
C GLY A 105 -6.02 -0.28 -19.95
N ASP A 106 -7.30 -0.36 -19.59
CA ASP A 106 -7.77 -0.22 -18.20
C ASP A 106 -7.28 -1.43 -17.41
N GLY A 107 -5.97 -1.46 -17.08
CA GLY A 107 -5.36 -2.53 -16.31
C GLY A 107 -6.09 -2.74 -14.97
N ALA A 108 -6.02 -3.96 -14.43
CA ALA A 108 -6.60 -4.25 -13.13
C ALA A 108 -6.02 -3.32 -12.05
N CYS A 109 -6.87 -2.72 -11.22
CA CYS A 109 -6.43 -1.94 -10.08
C CYS A 109 -5.79 -2.86 -9.03
N LEU A 110 -4.51 -2.69 -8.80
CA LEU A 110 -3.69 -3.48 -7.86
C LEU A 110 -3.66 -2.90 -6.45
N GLY A 111 -4.08 -1.67 -6.31
CA GLY A 111 -4.09 -0.94 -5.04
C GLY A 111 -4.38 0.54 -5.25
N CYS A 112 -4.69 1.22 -4.18
CA CYS A 112 -4.92 2.66 -4.20
C CYS A 112 -4.44 3.34 -2.92
N ALA A 113 -4.36 4.66 -3.00
CA ALA A 113 -4.05 5.53 -1.87
C ALA A 113 -4.63 6.91 -2.14
N ASP A 114 -4.96 7.66 -1.10
CA ASP A 114 -5.36 9.05 -1.25
C ASP A 114 -4.52 10.00 -0.40
N VAL A 115 -4.35 11.23 -0.88
CA VAL A 115 -3.66 12.31 -0.18
C VAL A 115 -4.56 13.53 -0.16
N THR A 116 -4.70 14.13 1.01
CA THR A 116 -5.43 15.39 1.20
C THR A 116 -4.50 16.41 1.83
N ALA A 117 -4.35 17.58 1.20
CA ALA A 117 -3.66 18.71 1.80
C ALA A 117 -4.61 19.45 2.77
N LEU A 118 -4.17 19.65 3.98
CA LEU A 118 -4.97 20.25 5.05
C LEU A 118 -4.20 21.39 5.71
N PRO A 119 -4.85 22.51 6.06
CA PRO A 119 -4.26 23.49 6.95
C PRO A 119 -4.13 22.89 8.35
N ALA A 120 -3.05 23.23 9.03
CA ALA A 120 -2.80 22.73 10.39
C ALA A 120 -3.88 23.19 11.37
N PHE A 121 -4.36 24.41 11.23
CA PHE A 121 -5.35 25.01 12.13
C PHE A 121 -6.38 25.82 11.33
N GLY A 122 -7.42 26.27 12.01
CA GLY A 122 -8.45 27.12 11.44
C GLY A 122 -9.71 26.40 10.96
N PRO A 123 -10.64 27.09 10.31
CA PRO A 123 -11.98 26.57 9.98
C PRO A 123 -11.97 25.48 8.92
N ARG A 124 -10.91 25.37 8.14
CA ARG A 124 -10.70 24.32 7.12
C ARG A 124 -9.85 23.14 7.63
N ALA A 125 -9.38 23.19 8.88
CA ALA A 125 -8.68 22.06 9.49
C ALA A 125 -9.60 20.85 9.60
N SER A 126 -9.00 19.66 9.62
CA SER A 126 -9.75 18.41 9.73
C SER A 126 -10.55 18.36 11.03
N LYS A 127 -11.80 17.89 10.93
CA LYS A 127 -12.67 17.62 12.09
C LYS A 127 -12.55 16.16 12.55
N GLU A 128 -11.87 15.31 11.81
CA GLU A 128 -11.60 13.93 12.22
C GLU A 128 -10.64 13.92 13.41
N ALA A 129 -11.03 13.30 14.50
CA ALA A 129 -10.31 13.36 15.77
C ALA A 129 -8.82 12.97 15.68
N LEU A 130 -8.49 11.93 14.89
CA LEU A 130 -7.09 11.51 14.68
C LEU A 130 -6.32 12.54 13.85
N VAL A 131 -6.90 13.00 12.76
CA VAL A 131 -6.24 13.93 11.82
C VAL A 131 -6.05 15.31 12.46
N ALA A 132 -7.03 15.78 13.23
CA ALA A 132 -7.00 17.06 13.94
C ALA A 132 -5.86 17.15 14.99
N ARG A 133 -5.32 16.01 15.45
CA ARG A 133 -4.19 15.97 16.40
C ARG A 133 -2.82 16.04 15.75
N VAL A 134 -2.72 15.77 14.45
CA VAL A 134 -1.46 15.76 13.71
C VAL A 134 -0.68 17.06 13.86
N PRO A 135 -1.28 18.27 13.69
CA PRO A 135 -0.56 19.51 13.82
C PRO A 135 0.13 19.69 15.19
N MET A 136 -0.59 19.42 16.26
CA MET A 136 -0.04 19.53 17.62
C MET A 136 1.06 18.48 17.87
N ALA A 137 0.84 17.24 17.43
CA ALA A 137 1.81 16.16 17.60
C ALA A 137 3.14 16.43 16.85
N LEU A 138 3.07 17.18 15.75
CA LEU A 138 4.23 17.53 14.92
C LEU A 138 4.77 18.95 15.16
N GLY A 139 4.19 19.72 16.07
CA GLY A 139 4.60 21.11 16.35
C GLY A 139 4.41 22.06 15.15
N LEU A 140 3.35 21.83 14.33
CA LEU A 140 3.04 22.70 13.21
C LEU A 140 2.48 24.05 13.69
N THR A 141 2.70 25.10 12.90
CA THR A 141 2.18 26.45 13.15
C THR A 141 0.88 26.71 12.40
N GLU A 142 0.22 27.84 12.68
CA GLU A 142 -1.01 28.25 11.98
C GLU A 142 -0.81 28.47 10.47
N GLN A 143 0.39 28.80 10.04
CA GLN A 143 0.74 28.98 8.63
C GLN A 143 1.12 27.67 7.93
N SER A 144 1.24 26.57 8.69
CA SER A 144 1.64 25.29 8.15
C SER A 144 0.47 24.59 7.47
N ASN A 145 0.80 23.86 6.40
CA ASN A 145 -0.07 22.86 5.80
C ASN A 145 0.60 21.49 5.92
N PHE A 146 -0.18 20.45 5.99
CA PHE A 146 0.30 19.08 5.96
C PHE A 146 -0.51 18.25 4.96
N ALA A 147 0.11 17.24 4.38
CA ALA A 147 -0.58 16.24 3.57
C ALA A 147 -0.94 15.06 4.48
N TYR A 148 -2.19 14.63 4.42
CA TYR A 148 -2.64 13.44 5.13
C TYR A 148 -2.87 12.31 4.13
N LEU A 149 -2.11 11.23 4.30
CA LEU A 149 -2.22 10.02 3.49
C LEU A 149 -3.19 9.05 4.16
N SER A 150 -4.17 8.60 3.39
CA SER A 150 -5.17 7.64 3.84
C SER A 150 -5.54 6.63 2.72
N GLY A 151 -6.36 5.64 3.06
CA GLY A 151 -6.83 4.65 2.10
C GLY A 151 -5.75 3.81 1.43
N MET A 152 -4.51 3.82 1.95
CA MET A 152 -3.39 3.08 1.37
C MET A 152 -3.63 1.58 1.46
N CYS A 153 -3.80 0.95 0.30
CA CYS A 153 -4.04 -0.49 0.23
C CYS A 153 -3.42 -1.11 -1.02
N VAL A 154 -3.11 -2.39 -0.93
CA VAL A 154 -2.67 -3.23 -2.06
C VAL A 154 -3.47 -4.51 -2.02
N ASP A 155 -4.04 -4.87 -3.16
CA ASP A 155 -4.76 -6.13 -3.32
C ASP A 155 -3.92 -7.31 -2.78
N PRO A 156 -4.51 -8.19 -1.95
CA PRO A 156 -3.78 -9.29 -1.33
C PRO A 156 -2.98 -10.15 -2.30
N GLY A 157 -3.51 -10.40 -3.51
CA GLY A 157 -2.84 -11.19 -4.55
C GLY A 157 -1.64 -10.48 -5.20
N HIS A 158 -1.49 -9.17 -4.97
CA HIS A 158 -0.46 -8.35 -5.61
C HIS A 158 0.53 -7.74 -4.60
N ARG A 159 0.47 -8.15 -3.33
CA ARG A 159 1.41 -7.73 -2.29
C ARG A 159 2.82 -8.25 -2.56
N ARG A 160 3.84 -7.64 -1.94
CA ARG A 160 5.27 -7.99 -2.05
C ARG A 160 5.86 -7.82 -3.45
N ARG A 161 5.16 -7.12 -4.35
CA ARG A 161 5.60 -6.80 -5.72
C ARG A 161 6.04 -5.34 -5.88
N GLY A 162 6.27 -4.62 -4.78
CA GLY A 162 6.67 -3.20 -4.80
C GLY A 162 5.53 -2.20 -5.04
N VAL A 163 4.27 -2.66 -5.22
CA VAL A 163 3.11 -1.78 -5.50
C VAL A 163 2.94 -0.71 -4.42
N GLY A 164 3.06 -1.08 -3.14
CA GLY A 164 2.92 -0.15 -2.04
C GLY A 164 3.99 0.94 -2.02
N VAL A 165 5.24 0.61 -2.37
CA VAL A 165 6.33 1.60 -2.50
C VAL A 165 6.01 2.59 -3.61
N LYS A 166 5.61 2.12 -4.78
CA LYS A 166 5.25 2.98 -5.92
C LYS A 166 4.08 3.91 -5.61
N LEU A 167 3.04 3.41 -4.93
CA LEU A 167 1.91 4.23 -4.47
C LEU A 167 2.38 5.32 -3.52
N LEU A 168 3.25 4.99 -2.56
CA LEU A 168 3.76 5.94 -1.58
C LEU A 168 4.64 7.02 -2.23
N GLU A 169 5.54 6.64 -3.13
CA GLU A 169 6.36 7.57 -3.92
C GLU A 169 5.49 8.52 -4.76
N ALA A 170 4.44 8.00 -5.38
CA ALA A 170 3.48 8.81 -6.13
C ALA A 170 2.73 9.79 -5.21
N CYS A 171 2.25 9.34 -4.03
CA CYS A 171 1.63 10.21 -3.02
C CYS A 171 2.57 11.35 -2.62
N GLU A 172 3.83 11.06 -2.35
CA GLU A 172 4.84 12.07 -2.02
C GLU A 172 5.07 13.04 -3.18
N SER A 173 5.13 12.54 -4.41
CA SER A 173 5.28 13.38 -5.61
C SER A 173 4.10 14.32 -5.79
N TYR A 174 2.88 13.85 -5.58
CA TYR A 174 1.69 14.70 -5.65
C TYR A 174 1.66 15.73 -4.52
N ALA A 175 1.98 15.34 -3.28
CA ALA A 175 2.04 16.27 -2.15
C ALA A 175 3.01 17.43 -2.40
N ARG A 176 4.17 17.18 -3.01
CA ARG A 176 5.14 18.24 -3.37
C ARG A 176 4.60 19.24 -4.40
N ARG A 177 3.61 18.87 -5.21
CA ARG A 177 3.00 19.72 -6.24
C ARG A 177 1.73 20.42 -5.79
N MET A 178 1.21 20.08 -4.61
CA MET A 178 0.03 20.76 -4.06
C MET A 178 0.34 22.21 -3.70
N THR A 179 -0.64 23.09 -3.83
CA THR A 179 -0.52 24.52 -3.51
C THR A 179 -1.55 24.90 -2.45
N PRO A 180 -1.12 25.42 -1.30
CA PRO A 180 0.28 25.57 -0.86
C PRO A 180 0.96 24.22 -0.58
N THR A 181 2.27 24.14 -0.80
CA THR A 181 3.03 22.91 -0.59
C THR A 181 2.99 22.50 0.88
N PRO A 182 2.55 21.27 1.22
CA PRO A 182 2.58 20.79 2.59
C PRO A 182 4.01 20.66 3.13
N ALA A 183 4.22 21.01 4.38
CA ALA A 183 5.54 20.87 5.04
C ALA A 183 5.89 19.40 5.33
N VAL A 184 4.88 18.57 5.53
CA VAL A 184 5.02 17.19 6.00
C VAL A 184 3.89 16.33 5.45
N ILE A 185 4.18 15.04 5.20
CA ILE A 185 3.16 14.00 4.99
C ILE A 185 3.01 13.22 6.28
N ALA A 186 1.76 13.01 6.70
CA ALA A 186 1.42 12.28 7.90
C ALA A 186 0.37 11.20 7.59
N LEU A 187 0.40 10.12 8.35
CA LEU A 187 -0.55 9.01 8.25
C LEU A 187 -0.74 8.36 9.62
N HIS A 188 -1.85 7.64 9.77
CA HIS A 188 -2.04 6.74 10.90
C HIS A 188 -2.06 5.29 10.40
N VAL A 189 -1.40 4.42 11.14
CA VAL A 189 -1.35 2.98 10.87
C VAL A 189 -1.74 2.21 12.12
N ASP A 190 -2.40 1.06 11.96
CA ASP A 190 -2.67 0.15 13.08
C ASP A 190 -1.38 -0.38 13.66
N GLY A 191 -1.23 -0.34 14.98
CA GLY A 191 -0.01 -0.75 15.65
C GLY A 191 0.33 -2.24 15.52
N ASP A 192 -0.65 -3.06 15.14
CA ASP A 192 -0.51 -4.48 14.82
C ASP A 192 -0.22 -4.74 13.33
N ASN A 193 -0.25 -3.71 12.48
CA ASN A 193 0.05 -3.85 11.05
C ASN A 193 1.56 -3.70 10.79
N GLU A 194 2.34 -4.67 11.26
CA GLU A 194 3.80 -4.67 11.12
C GLU A 194 4.27 -4.52 9.67
N ALA A 195 3.54 -5.11 8.71
CA ALA A 195 3.88 -5.05 7.30
C ALA A 195 3.77 -3.61 6.74
N ALA A 196 2.73 -2.88 7.11
CA ALA A 196 2.58 -1.48 6.70
C ALA A 196 3.59 -0.58 7.41
N ILE A 197 3.82 -0.81 8.69
CA ILE A 197 4.82 -0.07 9.48
C ILE A 197 6.21 -0.22 8.84
N ALA A 198 6.62 -1.45 8.53
CA ALA A 198 7.90 -1.72 7.89
C ALA A 198 8.01 -1.07 6.49
N LEU A 199 6.91 -1.03 5.72
CA LEU A 199 6.85 -0.32 4.44
C LEU A 199 7.13 1.18 4.64
N TYR A 200 6.42 1.83 5.57
CA TYR A 200 6.57 3.26 5.82
C TYR A 200 7.96 3.60 6.35
N GLU A 201 8.48 2.85 7.32
CA GLU A 201 9.84 3.01 7.83
C GLU A 201 10.90 2.85 6.73
N GLY A 202 10.75 1.82 5.89
CA GLY A 202 11.61 1.60 4.71
C GLY A 202 11.59 2.73 3.69
N CYS A 203 10.50 3.51 3.64
CA CYS A 203 10.36 4.70 2.80
C CYS A 203 10.71 6.01 3.54
N GLY A 204 11.27 5.94 4.75
CA GLY A 204 11.76 7.09 5.50
C GLY A 204 10.72 7.83 6.34
N TYR A 205 9.58 7.21 6.61
CA TYR A 205 8.64 7.71 7.62
C TYR A 205 9.13 7.36 9.01
N VAL A 206 8.93 8.26 9.95
CA VAL A 206 9.26 8.06 11.35
C VAL A 206 8.01 8.08 12.22
N ARG A 207 8.01 7.28 13.27
CA ARG A 207 6.92 7.26 14.24
C ARG A 207 6.98 8.51 15.08
N VAL A 208 5.83 9.11 15.34
CA VAL A 208 5.72 10.14 16.37
C VAL A 208 5.69 9.42 17.72
N VAL A 209 6.71 9.67 18.51
CA VAL A 209 6.68 9.28 19.92
C VAL A 209 5.71 10.25 20.59
N GLU A 210 4.49 9.79 20.87
CA GLU A 210 3.59 10.56 21.72
C GLU A 210 4.32 10.75 23.05
N ARG A 211 4.88 11.94 23.26
CA ARG A 211 5.17 12.37 24.62
C ARG A 211 3.84 12.33 25.34
N GLU A 212 3.75 11.57 26.42
CA GLU A 212 2.62 11.63 27.32
C GLU A 212 2.48 13.09 27.78
N VAL A 213 1.73 13.85 27.01
CA VAL A 213 1.23 15.13 27.49
C VAL A 213 0.16 14.72 28.50
N ASP A 214 0.53 14.77 29.75
CA ASP A 214 -0.29 14.41 30.90
C ASP A 214 -1.35 15.50 31.15
N ASP A 215 -2.07 15.86 30.10
CA ASP A 215 -3.16 16.80 30.16
C ASP A 215 -4.51 16.09 30.41
N ALA A 216 -5.45 16.85 30.96
CA ALA A 216 -6.80 16.37 31.26
C ALA A 216 -7.51 15.78 30.00
N PHE A 217 -7.13 16.26 28.81
CA PHE A 217 -7.67 15.84 27.53
C PHE A 217 -7.12 14.45 27.12
N GLY A 218 -5.85 14.16 27.37
CA GLY A 218 -5.24 12.84 27.14
C GLY A 218 -5.86 11.76 28.04
N ARG A 219 -6.21 12.10 29.27
CA ARG A 219 -6.92 11.19 30.19
C ARG A 219 -8.36 10.91 29.74
N MET A 220 -9.07 11.91 29.27
CA MET A 220 -10.44 11.77 28.77
C MET A 220 -10.49 10.97 27.46
N SER A 221 -9.53 11.16 26.56
CA SER A 221 -9.41 10.41 25.31
C SER A 221 -9.09 8.92 25.56
N ARG A 222 -8.26 8.60 26.56
CA ARG A 222 -7.99 7.20 26.98
C ARG A 222 -9.23 6.54 27.56
N ALA A 223 -10.02 7.26 28.38
CA ALA A 223 -11.26 6.74 28.94
C ALA A 223 -12.33 6.51 27.85
N PHE A 224 -12.44 7.40 26.86
CA PHE A 224 -13.37 7.25 25.74
C PHE A 224 -12.92 6.16 24.74
N GLY A 225 -11.62 6.03 24.45
CA GLY A 225 -11.08 4.99 23.57
C GLY A 225 -11.25 3.58 24.15
N SER A 226 -11.32 3.45 25.47
CA SER A 226 -11.62 2.18 26.15
C SER A 226 -13.10 1.78 26.08
N LEU A 227 -14.00 2.74 25.86
CA LEU A 227 -15.45 2.48 25.77
C LEU A 227 -15.93 2.19 24.32
N VAL A 228 -15.15 2.55 23.31
CA VAL A 228 -15.52 2.38 21.89
C VAL A 228 -14.63 1.33 21.26
N GLY A 229 -14.91 0.06 21.54
CA GLY A 229 -14.45 -1.13 20.81
C GLY A 229 -12.93 -1.27 20.62
N GLY A 230 -12.38 -2.41 21.03
CA GLY A 230 -10.98 -2.81 20.99
C GLY A 230 -10.30 -2.81 19.60
N GLY A 231 -10.15 -1.64 19.01
CA GLY A 231 -9.33 -1.44 17.82
C GLY A 231 -7.86 -1.32 18.21
N ALA A 232 -6.95 -1.83 17.36
CA ALA A 232 -5.51 -1.67 17.56
C ALA A 232 -5.15 -0.20 17.75
N LYS A 233 -4.20 0.09 18.67
CA LYS A 233 -3.70 1.46 18.90
C LYS A 233 -3.16 2.01 17.57
N LYS A 234 -3.65 3.17 17.13
CA LYS A 234 -3.13 3.85 15.95
C LYS A 234 -1.79 4.49 16.26
N ILE A 235 -0.83 4.31 15.36
CA ILE A 235 0.47 4.95 15.39
C ILE A 235 0.48 6.07 14.36
N LEU A 236 0.82 7.29 14.77
CA LEU A 236 1.07 8.40 13.86
C LEU A 236 2.50 8.28 13.30
N MET A 237 2.61 8.31 11.97
CA MET A 237 3.89 8.35 11.28
C MET A 237 3.94 9.56 10.35
N HIS A 238 5.13 10.10 10.11
CA HIS A 238 5.32 11.27 9.26
C HIS A 238 6.65 11.26 8.51
N LYS A 239 6.70 12.06 7.44
CA LYS A 239 7.91 12.34 6.67
C LYS A 239 7.88 13.81 6.25
N TRP A 240 8.93 14.57 6.60
CA TRP A 240 9.05 15.96 6.18
C TRP A 240 9.29 16.06 4.67
N ILE A 241 8.57 16.96 4.01
CA ILE A 241 8.77 17.27 2.60
C ILE A 241 9.94 18.25 2.54
N LYS A 242 11.05 17.79 1.95
CA LYS A 242 12.18 18.72 1.67
C LYS A 242 11.76 19.61 0.51
N ALA A 243 11.91 20.91 0.71
CA ALA A 243 11.76 21.91 -0.33
C ALA A 243 12.80 21.72 -1.43
#